data_e907bbbf3b6e9f5dca035742e3c2d2a5
#
_entry.id   e907bbbf3b6e9f5dca035742e3c2d2a5
#
_cell.length_a   1.000
_cell.length_b   1.000
_cell.length_c   1.000
_cell.angle_alpha   90.00
_cell.angle_beta   90.00
_cell.angle_gamma   90.00
#
_symmetry.space_group_name_H-M   'P 1'
#
loop_
_entity.id
_entity.type
_entity.pdbx_description
1 polymer ?
#
loop_
_entity_poly.entity_id
_entity_poly.type
_entity_poly.pdbx_seq_one_letter_code
_entity_poly.pdbx_strand_id
1 'polypeptide(L)'
;MELKRMKESDLATCTETFIKVFNAEPWNDNWNDESAHQYLSDYYNTPNFLGVIAIENDVLLGFIMGVQRKWYSGDEYFIHEMCVDQTLQNKGIGKAMLNYLEIQLKEKSVESMTLLTNRNIPAEHFYKNNGFDEIERLVFLYKEIK
;
A
#
# COMPACT_ATOMS: atom_id res chain seq x y z
N MET A 1 17.34 2.78 8.60
CA MET A 1 15.96 2.95 8.07
C MET A 1 15.00 3.15 9.22
N GLU A 2 14.17 4.17 9.12
CA GLU A 2 13.15 4.46 10.11
C GLU A 2 11.78 4.13 9.54
N LEU A 3 10.94 3.47 10.33
CA LEU A 3 9.55 3.16 9.99
C LEU A 3 8.64 3.95 10.90
N LYS A 4 7.66 4.63 10.33
CA LYS A 4 6.72 5.42 11.13
C LYS A 4 5.38 5.58 10.42
N ARG A 5 4.39 6.09 11.16
CA ARG A 5 3.08 6.36 10.61
C ARG A 5 3.12 7.55 9.66
N MET A 6 2.37 7.44 8.57
CA MET A 6 2.24 8.50 7.57
C MET A 6 1.42 9.66 8.15
N LYS A 7 1.89 10.88 7.89
CA LYS A 7 1.20 12.13 8.22
C LYS A 7 0.84 12.86 6.95
N GLU A 8 -0.04 13.86 7.07
CA GLU A 8 -0.43 14.66 5.91
C GLU A 8 0.76 15.30 5.21
N SER A 9 1.75 15.74 6.00
CA SER A 9 2.96 16.34 5.44
C SER A 9 3.80 15.38 4.59
N ASP A 10 3.53 14.09 4.66
CA ASP A 10 4.25 13.08 3.86
C ASP A 10 3.65 12.87 2.48
N LEU A 11 2.41 13.39 2.24
CA LEU A 11 1.70 13.11 1.00
C LEU A 11 2.43 13.58 -0.26
N ALA A 12 3.07 14.76 -0.21
CA ALA A 12 3.77 15.29 -1.37
C ALA A 12 4.89 14.34 -1.83
N THR A 13 5.71 13.87 -0.89
CA THR A 13 6.81 12.97 -1.20
C THR A 13 6.30 11.60 -1.62
N CYS A 14 5.24 11.11 -0.98
CA CYS A 14 4.60 9.86 -1.37
C CYS A 14 4.07 9.94 -2.80
N THR A 15 3.49 11.08 -3.18
CA THR A 15 2.97 11.30 -4.53
C THR A 15 4.09 11.20 -5.57
N GLU A 16 5.24 11.82 -5.30
CA GLU A 16 6.37 11.74 -6.21
C GLU A 16 6.85 10.30 -6.42
N THR A 17 6.97 9.54 -5.34
CA THR A 17 7.38 8.14 -5.41
C THR A 17 6.34 7.29 -6.13
N PHE A 18 5.07 7.53 -5.84
CA PHE A 18 3.96 6.82 -6.47
C PHE A 18 4.00 6.98 -7.99
N ILE A 19 4.14 8.20 -8.48
CA ILE A 19 4.20 8.49 -9.92
C ILE A 19 5.39 7.77 -10.55
N LYS A 20 6.54 7.84 -9.92
CA LYS A 20 7.77 7.23 -10.42
C LYS A 20 7.62 5.71 -10.56
N VAL A 21 7.03 5.07 -9.56
CA VAL A 21 6.89 3.61 -9.55
C VAL A 21 5.81 3.15 -10.53
N PHE A 22 4.63 3.75 -10.47
CA PHE A 22 3.47 3.21 -11.21
C PHE A 22 3.40 3.68 -12.66
N ASN A 23 4.08 4.77 -13.04
CA ASN A 23 4.19 5.16 -14.44
C ASN A 23 5.26 4.35 -15.18
N ALA A 24 6.06 3.56 -14.46
CA ALA A 24 7.08 2.69 -15.06
C ALA A 24 6.56 1.25 -15.18
N GLU A 25 7.31 0.42 -15.89
CA GLU A 25 6.98 -1.00 -16.02
C GLU A 25 7.01 -1.71 -14.65
N PRO A 26 6.18 -2.72 -14.44
CA PRO A 26 5.21 -3.32 -15.35
C PRO A 26 3.85 -2.62 -15.40
N TRP A 27 3.65 -1.56 -14.61
CA TRP A 27 2.35 -0.92 -14.46
C TRP A 27 2.00 -0.02 -15.64
N ASN A 28 2.96 0.82 -16.05
CA ASN A 28 2.81 1.76 -17.19
C ASN A 28 1.57 2.64 -17.09
N ASP A 29 1.27 3.11 -15.87
CA ASP A 29 0.16 4.04 -15.65
C ASP A 29 0.52 5.41 -16.23
N ASN A 30 -0.47 6.30 -16.24
CA ASN A 30 -0.30 7.66 -16.75
C ASN A 30 -0.77 8.67 -15.71
N TRP A 31 -0.15 8.65 -14.54
CA TRP A 31 -0.45 9.61 -13.47
C TRP A 31 0.28 10.92 -13.71
N ASN A 32 -0.39 12.05 -13.39
CA ASN A 32 0.28 13.34 -13.27
C ASN A 32 0.23 13.79 -11.81
N ASP A 33 0.87 14.91 -11.49
CA ASP A 33 0.95 15.39 -10.11
C ASP A 33 -0.43 15.60 -9.49
N GLU A 34 -1.33 16.22 -10.24
CA GLU A 34 -2.67 16.53 -9.75
C GLU A 34 -3.49 15.26 -9.49
N SER A 35 -3.55 14.35 -10.47
CA SER A 35 -4.35 13.14 -10.34
C SER A 35 -3.80 12.20 -9.27
N ALA A 36 -2.49 12.06 -9.18
CA ALA A 36 -1.86 11.21 -8.18
C ALA A 36 -2.05 11.76 -6.76
N HIS A 37 -1.85 13.07 -6.59
CA HIS A 37 -2.04 13.69 -5.28
C HIS A 37 -3.49 13.56 -4.83
N GLN A 38 -4.44 13.79 -5.72
CA GLN A 38 -5.86 13.66 -5.40
C GLN A 38 -6.19 12.23 -4.98
N TYR A 39 -5.70 11.25 -5.73
CA TYR A 39 -5.92 9.83 -5.44
C TYR A 39 -5.41 9.46 -4.04
N LEU A 40 -4.16 9.81 -3.73
CA LEU A 40 -3.58 9.48 -2.44
C LEU A 40 -4.23 10.28 -1.30
N SER A 41 -4.55 11.54 -1.56
CA SER A 41 -5.21 12.40 -0.58
C SER A 41 -6.60 11.87 -0.22
N ASP A 42 -7.34 11.35 -1.18
CA ASP A 42 -8.66 10.77 -0.93
C ASP A 42 -8.57 9.59 0.04
N TYR A 43 -7.56 8.72 -0.13
CA TYR A 43 -7.36 7.63 0.82
C TYR A 43 -6.93 8.15 2.17
N TYR A 44 -6.00 9.12 2.20
CA TYR A 44 -5.53 9.68 3.46
C TYR A 44 -6.69 10.23 4.28
N ASN A 45 -7.67 10.83 3.63
CA ASN A 45 -8.83 11.44 4.29
C ASN A 45 -9.98 10.47 4.53
N THR A 46 -9.81 9.19 4.22
CA THR A 46 -10.82 8.17 4.50
C THR A 46 -10.84 7.88 5.99
N PRO A 47 -12.04 7.77 6.61
CA PRO A 47 -12.11 7.37 8.01
C PRO A 47 -11.37 6.08 8.28
N ASN A 48 -10.62 6.04 9.39
CA ASN A 48 -9.82 4.87 9.80
C ASN A 48 -8.65 4.56 8.89
N PHE A 49 -8.17 5.58 8.18
CA PHE A 49 -6.93 5.47 7.42
C PHE A 49 -5.74 5.20 8.35
N LEU A 50 -4.83 4.35 7.90
CA LEU A 50 -3.54 4.15 8.54
C LEU A 50 -2.52 3.94 7.43
N GLY A 51 -1.47 4.75 7.44
CA GLY A 51 -0.38 4.61 6.48
C GLY A 51 0.95 4.44 7.18
N VAL A 52 1.88 3.81 6.49
CA VAL A 52 3.24 3.54 6.98
C VAL A 52 4.22 4.09 5.95
N ILE A 53 5.27 4.74 6.43
CA ILE A 53 6.36 5.17 5.56
C ILE A 53 7.69 4.61 6.07
N ALA A 54 8.60 4.37 5.13
CA ALA A 54 9.99 3.99 5.41
C ALA A 54 10.88 5.12 4.94
N ILE A 55 11.74 5.61 5.82
CA ILE A 55 12.62 6.76 5.56
C ILE A 55 14.05 6.41 5.95
N GLU A 56 15.01 6.93 5.19
CA GLU A 56 16.42 6.84 5.54
C GLU A 56 17.10 8.12 5.10
N ASN A 57 17.78 8.79 6.05
CA ASN A 57 18.47 10.08 5.78
C ASN A 57 17.51 11.11 5.13
N ASP A 58 16.31 11.21 5.69
CA ASP A 58 15.24 12.11 5.22
C ASP A 58 14.74 11.83 3.81
N VAL A 59 15.06 10.65 3.25
CA VAL A 59 14.60 10.23 1.93
C VAL A 59 13.55 9.15 2.08
N LEU A 60 12.42 9.31 1.41
CA LEU A 60 11.35 8.30 1.42
C LEU A 60 11.78 7.09 0.59
N LEU A 61 11.74 5.91 1.21
CA LEU A 61 12.08 4.66 0.54
C LEU A 61 10.84 3.93 0.01
N GLY A 62 9.72 4.12 0.67
CA GLY A 62 8.46 3.47 0.28
C GLY A 62 7.35 3.80 1.26
N PHE A 63 6.14 3.33 0.93
CA PHE A 63 4.98 3.55 1.81
C PHE A 63 3.91 2.50 1.60
N ILE A 64 3.02 2.39 2.59
CA ILE A 64 1.79 1.59 2.51
C ILE A 64 0.64 2.49 2.93
N MET A 65 -0.47 2.44 2.20
CA MET A 65 -1.70 3.14 2.55
C MET A 65 -2.85 2.15 2.58
N GLY A 66 -3.69 2.26 3.60
CA GLY A 66 -4.86 1.41 3.69
C GLY A 66 -5.83 1.89 4.74
N VAL A 67 -6.92 1.14 4.90
CA VAL A 67 -8.05 1.52 5.75
C VAL A 67 -8.50 0.34 6.59
N GLN A 68 -8.68 0.57 7.88
CA GLN A 68 -9.26 -0.43 8.79
C GLN A 68 -10.77 -0.39 8.65
N ARG A 69 -11.38 -1.56 8.57
CA ARG A 69 -12.82 -1.70 8.40
C ARG A 69 -13.40 -2.69 9.40
N LYS A 70 -14.60 -2.38 9.85
CA LYS A 70 -15.36 -3.32 10.69
C LYS A 70 -15.81 -4.52 9.88
N TRP A 71 -15.67 -5.69 10.46
CA TRP A 71 -16.23 -6.92 9.90
C TRP A 71 -16.79 -7.74 11.04
N TYR A 72 -17.86 -8.52 10.80
CA TYR A 72 -18.56 -9.20 11.87
C TYR A 72 -17.70 -10.20 12.65
N SER A 73 -16.72 -10.79 12.00
CA SER A 73 -15.85 -11.80 12.61
C SER A 73 -14.49 -11.24 13.07
N GLY A 74 -14.27 -9.94 12.95
CA GLY A 74 -13.02 -9.28 13.32
C GLY A 74 -12.67 -8.22 12.30
N ASP A 75 -12.10 -7.11 12.76
CA ASP A 75 -11.75 -6.01 11.88
C ASP A 75 -10.69 -6.44 10.88
N GLU A 76 -10.76 -5.85 9.67
CA GLU A 76 -9.76 -6.10 8.63
C GLU A 76 -9.14 -4.79 8.16
N TYR A 77 -7.95 -4.88 7.60
CA TYR A 77 -7.26 -3.75 7.00
C TYR A 77 -7.07 -4.04 5.51
N PHE A 78 -7.55 -3.15 4.66
CA PHE A 78 -7.37 -3.29 3.23
C PHE A 78 -6.21 -2.41 2.77
N ILE A 79 -5.19 -3.03 2.20
CA ILE A 79 -4.06 -2.31 1.61
C ILE A 79 -4.51 -1.78 0.25
N HIS A 80 -4.63 -0.45 0.15
CA HIS A 80 -5.01 0.19 -1.11
C HIS A 80 -3.82 0.49 -1.98
N GLU A 81 -2.69 0.88 -1.38
CA GLU A 81 -1.46 1.13 -2.12
C GLU A 81 -0.25 0.72 -1.31
N MET A 82 0.72 0.18 -1.99
CA MET A 82 2.03 -0.12 -1.44
C MET A 82 3.06 0.04 -2.54
N CYS A 83 4.08 0.83 -2.29
CA CYS A 83 5.18 0.94 -3.25
C CYS A 83 6.51 1.17 -2.56
N VAL A 84 7.56 0.74 -3.24
CA VAL A 84 8.95 0.95 -2.83
C VAL A 84 9.65 1.59 -4.01
N ASP A 85 10.50 2.58 -3.75
CA ASP A 85 11.29 3.21 -4.79
C ASP A 85 11.99 2.14 -5.64
N GLN A 86 11.90 2.28 -6.96
CA GLN A 86 12.40 1.25 -7.88
C GLN A 86 13.87 0.91 -7.70
N THR A 87 14.68 1.89 -7.35
CA THR A 87 16.12 1.68 -7.16
C THR A 87 16.43 0.92 -5.89
N LEU A 88 15.42 0.75 -5.02
CA LEU A 88 15.56 0.16 -3.69
C LEU A 88 14.78 -1.14 -3.52
N GLN A 89 14.16 -1.65 -4.58
CA GLN A 89 13.41 -2.90 -4.51
C GLN A 89 14.36 -4.08 -4.28
N ASN A 90 13.83 -5.15 -3.67
CA ASN A 90 14.57 -6.36 -3.31
C ASN A 90 15.62 -6.16 -2.20
N LYS A 91 15.45 -5.12 -1.37
CA LYS A 91 16.33 -4.85 -0.23
C LYS A 91 15.64 -5.03 1.12
N GLY A 92 14.48 -5.67 1.12
CA GLY A 92 13.76 -5.96 2.36
C GLY A 92 12.92 -4.81 2.91
N ILE A 93 12.80 -3.70 2.19
CA ILE A 93 12.02 -2.54 2.64
C ILE A 93 10.54 -2.87 2.74
N GLY A 94 9.99 -3.52 1.71
CA GLY A 94 8.58 -3.91 1.70
C GLY A 94 8.23 -4.83 2.86
N LYS A 95 9.08 -5.83 3.10
CA LYS A 95 8.89 -6.75 4.22
C LYS A 95 8.94 -6.02 5.55
N ALA A 96 9.89 -5.09 5.71
CA ALA A 96 10.01 -4.32 6.94
C ALA A 96 8.76 -3.46 7.18
N MET A 97 8.23 -2.84 6.13
CA MET A 97 7.00 -2.05 6.24
C MET A 97 5.80 -2.92 6.61
N LEU A 98 5.67 -4.11 6.01
CA LEU A 98 4.58 -5.03 6.35
C LEU A 98 4.67 -5.48 7.79
N ASN A 99 5.86 -5.79 8.27
CA ASN A 99 6.06 -6.20 9.67
C ASN A 99 5.69 -5.09 10.65
N TYR A 100 6.11 -3.86 10.34
CA TYR A 100 5.76 -2.71 11.17
C TYR A 100 4.25 -2.48 11.17
N LEU A 101 3.62 -2.53 9.98
CA LEU A 101 2.19 -2.39 9.85
C LEU A 101 1.44 -3.44 10.68
N GLU A 102 1.88 -4.69 10.61
CA GLU A 102 1.24 -5.77 11.36
C GLU A 102 1.25 -5.51 12.86
N ILE A 103 2.37 -4.99 13.39
CA ILE A 103 2.46 -4.62 14.79
C ILE A 103 1.43 -3.52 15.13
N GLN A 104 1.34 -2.50 14.29
CA GLN A 104 0.38 -1.42 14.49
C GLN A 104 -1.06 -1.92 14.46
N LEU A 105 -1.36 -2.84 13.54
CA LEU A 105 -2.70 -3.40 13.41
C LEU A 105 -3.08 -4.29 14.58
N LYS A 106 -2.14 -5.06 15.11
CA LYS A 106 -2.38 -5.88 16.30
C LYS A 106 -2.79 -5.02 17.50
N GLU A 107 -2.18 -3.87 17.66
CA GLU A 107 -2.53 -2.93 18.72
C GLU A 107 -3.95 -2.40 18.57
N LYS A 108 -4.49 -2.41 17.37
CA LYS A 108 -5.85 -1.95 17.06
C LYS A 108 -6.86 -3.10 16.97
N SER A 109 -6.44 -4.31 17.34
CA SER A 109 -7.28 -5.52 17.30
C SER A 109 -7.77 -5.85 15.89
N VAL A 110 -6.98 -5.53 14.87
CA VAL A 110 -7.25 -5.92 13.50
C VAL A 110 -6.78 -7.37 13.32
N GLU A 111 -7.61 -8.19 12.69
CA GLU A 111 -7.34 -9.62 12.60
C GLU A 111 -6.87 -10.08 11.23
N SER A 112 -7.04 -9.27 10.19
CA SER A 112 -6.61 -9.67 8.84
C SER A 112 -6.22 -8.48 7.98
N MET A 113 -5.38 -8.75 6.97
CA MET A 113 -5.04 -7.79 5.93
C MET A 113 -5.47 -8.38 4.59
N THR A 114 -6.06 -7.54 3.74
CA THR A 114 -6.47 -7.94 2.41
C THR A 114 -5.95 -6.94 1.37
N LEU A 115 -5.84 -7.37 0.13
CA LEU A 115 -5.44 -6.51 -0.98
C LEU A 115 -5.85 -7.12 -2.31
N LEU A 116 -5.79 -6.30 -3.35
CA LEU A 116 -5.92 -6.75 -4.73
C LEU A 116 -4.62 -6.44 -5.47
N THR A 117 -4.17 -7.39 -6.27
CA THR A 117 -2.97 -7.20 -7.09
C THR A 117 -3.16 -7.93 -8.41
N ASN A 118 -2.31 -7.65 -9.39
CA ASN A 118 -2.36 -8.36 -10.66
C ASN A 118 -1.72 -9.72 -10.55
N ARG A 119 -2.24 -10.66 -11.33
CA ARG A 119 -1.71 -12.02 -11.37
C ARG A 119 -0.43 -12.07 -12.22
N ASN A 120 0.50 -12.91 -11.82
CA ASN A 120 1.74 -13.20 -12.57
C ASN A 120 2.69 -12.02 -12.72
N ILE A 121 2.70 -11.14 -11.70
CA ILE A 121 3.68 -10.05 -11.61
C ILE A 121 4.45 -10.18 -10.30
N PRO A 122 5.60 -9.53 -10.17
CA PRO A 122 6.43 -9.64 -8.95
C PRO A 122 5.69 -9.31 -7.66
N ALA A 123 4.72 -8.39 -7.70
CA ALA A 123 3.96 -8.02 -6.52
C ALA A 123 3.17 -9.20 -5.94
N GLU A 124 2.51 -9.98 -6.79
CA GLU A 124 1.77 -11.15 -6.33
C GLU A 124 2.69 -12.11 -5.58
N HIS A 125 3.85 -12.37 -6.15
CA HIS A 125 4.83 -13.26 -5.58
C HIS A 125 5.34 -12.74 -4.23
N PHE A 126 5.61 -11.44 -4.16
CA PHE A 126 6.03 -10.78 -2.93
C PHE A 126 5.00 -10.97 -1.81
N TYR A 127 3.73 -10.72 -2.09
CA TYR A 127 2.71 -10.85 -1.06
C TYR A 127 2.57 -12.30 -0.59
N LYS A 128 2.57 -13.25 -1.51
CA LYS A 128 2.48 -14.67 -1.14
C LYS A 128 3.67 -15.12 -0.29
N ASN A 129 4.87 -14.60 -0.59
CA ASN A 129 6.06 -14.88 0.20
C ASN A 129 6.01 -14.25 1.60
N ASN A 130 5.12 -13.30 1.81
CA ASN A 130 4.95 -12.62 3.10
C ASN A 130 3.65 -13.00 3.81
N GLY A 131 3.13 -14.17 3.52
CA GLY A 131 2.03 -14.76 4.28
C GLY A 131 0.64 -14.49 3.76
N PHE A 132 0.50 -13.89 2.58
CA PHE A 132 -0.80 -13.68 1.97
C PHE A 132 -1.18 -14.88 1.12
N ASP A 133 -2.43 -15.31 1.24
CA ASP A 133 -2.98 -16.42 0.46
C ASP A 133 -4.06 -15.90 -0.48
N GLU A 134 -4.12 -16.49 -1.66
CA GLU A 134 -5.21 -16.17 -2.60
C GLU A 134 -6.51 -16.79 -2.10
N ILE A 135 -7.59 -15.99 -2.08
CA ILE A 135 -8.92 -16.49 -1.71
C ILE A 135 -9.66 -16.83 -2.99
N GLU A 136 -9.56 -18.10 -3.39
CA GLU A 136 -10.05 -18.55 -4.70
C GLU A 136 -11.56 -18.45 -4.89
N ARG A 137 -12.33 -18.45 -3.80
CA ARG A 137 -13.79 -18.34 -3.87
C ARG A 137 -14.26 -16.93 -4.26
N LEU A 138 -13.36 -15.94 -4.23
CA LEU A 138 -13.69 -14.56 -4.55
C LEU A 138 -13.29 -14.25 -5.98
N VAL A 139 -14.10 -13.41 -6.64
CA VAL A 139 -13.86 -12.96 -8.00
C VAL A 139 -13.93 -11.44 -8.02
N PHE A 140 -12.97 -10.82 -8.69
CA PHE A 140 -12.99 -9.39 -8.93
C PHE A 140 -13.78 -9.13 -10.23
N LEU A 141 -14.90 -8.44 -10.12
CA LEU A 141 -15.76 -8.16 -11.27
C LEU A 141 -15.65 -6.68 -11.65
N TYR A 142 -15.61 -6.42 -12.94
CA TYR A 142 -15.47 -5.09 -13.50
C TYR A 142 -16.57 -4.82 -14.52
N LYS A 143 -17.15 -3.63 -14.46
CA LYS A 143 -18.12 -3.18 -15.47
C LYS A 143 -17.78 -1.75 -15.85
N GLU A 144 -17.57 -1.53 -17.13
CA GLU A 144 -17.31 -0.18 -17.64
C GLU A 144 -18.62 0.62 -17.64
N ILE A 145 -18.55 1.86 -17.18
CA ILE A 145 -19.69 2.78 -17.18
C ILE A 145 -19.52 3.72 -18.35
N LYS A 146 -20.51 3.69 -19.28
CA LYS A 146 -20.48 4.50 -20.49
C LYS A 146 -21.56 5.57 -20.46
#